data_08f00c8fd3c06a64cc1b934315f2542e
#
_entry.id   08f00c8fd3c06a64cc1b934315f2542e
#
_cell.length_a   1.000
_cell.length_b   1.000
_cell.length_c   1.000
_cell.angle_alpha   90.00
_cell.angle_beta   90.00
_cell.angle_gamma   90.00
#
_symmetry.space_group_name_H-M   'P 1'
#
loop_
_entity.id
_entity.type
_entity.pdbx_description
1 polymer ?
#
loop_
_entity_poly.entity_id
_entity_poly.type
_entity_poly.pdbx_seq_one_letter_code
_entity_poly.pdbx_strand_id
1 'polypeptide(L)'
;QRVAIARALVNEPRVLLLDEPLGALDLKLREQMQFELKKLQQELGITFIFVTHDQGEALSMSDRVAVFNNGRIEQVDTPRDLYMRPRTPFVAGFVGTSNVFDAGLAQTLCGMEGIFSLRPEHIRLNEQGDVQVQGVVQAVQYQGAATRLELKLADGAKLLVSQANFSDASPLSGIAPGQAVMASWSREAMIRLHEER
;
A
#
# COMPACT_ATOMS: atom_id res chain seq x y z
N GLN A 1 -4.95 22.69 -15.73
CA GLN A 1 -3.74 22.28 -14.99
C GLN A 1 -2.47 22.48 -15.82
N ARG A 2 -2.33 21.91 -17.02
CA ARG A 2 -1.13 22.09 -17.88
C ARG A 2 -0.77 23.56 -18.11
N VAL A 3 -1.76 24.43 -18.38
CA VAL A 3 -1.53 25.86 -18.53
C VAL A 3 -1.05 26.52 -17.23
N ALA A 4 -1.57 26.11 -16.08
CA ALA A 4 -1.15 26.63 -14.77
C ALA A 4 0.33 26.26 -14.47
N ILE A 5 0.70 25.02 -14.75
CA ILE A 5 2.08 24.53 -14.60
C ILE A 5 3.01 25.31 -15.56
N ALA A 6 2.63 25.44 -16.84
CA ALA A 6 3.41 26.21 -17.81
C ALA A 6 3.61 27.69 -17.37
N ARG A 7 2.58 28.33 -16.86
CA ARG A 7 2.67 29.70 -16.31
C ARG A 7 3.64 29.80 -15.12
N ALA A 8 3.62 28.81 -14.22
CA ALA A 8 4.52 28.78 -13.07
C ALA A 8 5.99 28.58 -13.49
N LEU A 9 6.22 27.85 -14.58
CA LEU A 9 7.57 27.56 -15.10
C LEU A 9 8.20 28.70 -15.89
N VAL A 10 7.40 29.64 -16.44
CA VAL A 10 7.93 30.80 -17.22
C VAL A 10 8.96 31.61 -16.45
N ASN A 11 8.84 31.67 -15.12
CA ASN A 11 9.75 32.41 -14.25
C ASN A 11 10.99 31.59 -13.82
N GLU A 12 11.21 30.41 -14.38
CA GLU A 12 12.34 29.50 -14.08
C GLU A 12 12.55 29.30 -12.56
N PRO A 13 11.52 28.88 -11.81
CA PRO A 13 11.62 28.74 -10.36
C PRO A 13 12.54 27.58 -9.99
N ARG A 14 13.24 27.70 -8.86
CA ARG A 14 14.04 26.59 -8.30
C ARG A 14 13.17 25.52 -7.62
N VAL A 15 11.97 25.89 -7.18
CA VAL A 15 11.01 25.03 -6.50
C VAL A 15 9.62 25.31 -7.08
N LEU A 16 8.91 24.26 -7.45
CA LEU A 16 7.51 24.30 -7.91
C LEU A 16 6.62 23.65 -6.86
N LEU A 17 5.64 24.39 -6.35
CA LEU A 17 4.63 23.91 -5.41
C LEU A 17 3.35 23.57 -6.16
N LEU A 18 2.84 22.38 -5.97
CA LEU A 18 1.64 21.85 -6.61
C LEU A 18 0.67 21.32 -5.54
N ASP A 19 -0.54 21.84 -5.54
CA ASP A 19 -1.59 21.40 -4.64
C ASP A 19 -2.61 20.57 -5.43
N GLU A 20 -2.73 19.29 -5.08
CA GLU A 20 -3.58 18.29 -5.76
C GLU A 20 -3.51 18.35 -7.29
N PRO A 21 -2.31 18.24 -7.90
CA PRO A 21 -2.12 18.56 -9.32
C PRO A 21 -2.91 17.67 -10.28
N LEU A 22 -3.34 16.49 -9.86
CA LEU A 22 -4.01 15.51 -10.72
C LEU A 22 -5.43 15.12 -10.24
N GLY A 23 -5.91 15.68 -9.13
CA GLY A 23 -7.14 15.27 -8.46
C GLY A 23 -8.41 15.36 -9.32
N ALA A 24 -8.46 16.26 -10.30
CA ALA A 24 -9.63 16.45 -11.18
C ALA A 24 -9.59 15.63 -12.48
N LEU A 25 -8.59 14.74 -12.65
CA LEU A 25 -8.41 13.95 -13.88
C LEU A 25 -9.00 12.54 -13.74
N ASP A 26 -9.51 12.01 -14.85
CA ASP A 26 -9.82 10.59 -14.96
C ASP A 26 -8.55 9.72 -14.85
N LEU A 27 -8.74 8.42 -14.55
CA LEU A 27 -7.64 7.51 -14.27
C LEU A 27 -6.58 7.48 -15.39
N LYS A 28 -7.00 7.35 -16.64
CA LYS A 28 -6.08 7.21 -17.78
C LYS A 28 -5.26 8.48 -18.02
N LEU A 29 -5.91 9.63 -17.93
CA LEU A 29 -5.25 10.92 -18.08
C LEU A 29 -4.34 11.22 -16.89
N ARG A 30 -4.73 10.80 -15.69
CA ARG A 30 -3.93 10.92 -14.46
C ARG A 30 -2.63 10.15 -14.59
N GLU A 31 -2.67 8.87 -14.97
CA GLU A 31 -1.48 8.05 -15.20
C GLU A 31 -0.55 8.67 -16.24
N GLN A 32 -1.10 9.13 -17.37
CA GLN A 32 -0.29 9.82 -18.38
C GLN A 32 0.38 11.08 -17.83
N MET A 33 -0.36 11.90 -17.09
CA MET A 33 0.16 13.13 -16.49
C MET A 33 1.23 12.88 -15.42
N GLN A 34 1.13 11.79 -14.67
CA GLN A 34 2.19 11.39 -13.73
C GLN A 34 3.53 11.19 -14.46
N PHE A 35 3.53 10.45 -15.56
CA PHE A 35 4.73 10.25 -16.37
C PHE A 35 5.27 11.58 -16.95
N GLU A 36 4.38 12.42 -17.51
CA GLU A 36 4.77 13.70 -18.10
C GLU A 36 5.37 14.65 -17.04
N LEU A 37 4.77 14.75 -15.85
CA LEU A 37 5.29 15.60 -14.77
C LEU A 37 6.62 15.09 -14.22
N LYS A 38 6.79 13.77 -14.05
CA LYS A 38 8.06 13.19 -13.60
C LYS A 38 9.17 13.45 -14.63
N LYS A 39 8.89 13.27 -15.91
CA LYS A 39 9.82 13.55 -17.00
C LYS A 39 10.21 15.04 -17.01
N LEU A 40 9.22 15.93 -16.94
CA LEU A 40 9.42 17.37 -16.91
C LEU A 40 10.30 17.80 -15.72
N GLN A 41 10.05 17.23 -14.53
CA GLN A 41 10.86 17.49 -13.34
C GLN A 41 12.33 17.10 -13.55
N GLN A 42 12.57 15.94 -14.17
CA GLN A 42 13.92 15.46 -14.46
C GLN A 42 14.62 16.33 -15.52
N GLU A 43 13.91 16.74 -16.57
CA GLU A 43 14.47 17.59 -17.65
C GLU A 43 14.83 18.98 -17.17
N LEU A 44 14.01 19.56 -16.28
CA LEU A 44 14.24 20.89 -15.73
C LEU A 44 15.23 20.91 -14.56
N GLY A 45 15.44 19.79 -13.88
CA GLY A 45 16.32 19.69 -12.72
C GLY A 45 15.88 20.52 -11.52
N ILE A 46 14.59 20.89 -11.42
CA ILE A 46 14.04 21.68 -10.33
C ILE A 46 13.34 20.81 -9.28
N THR A 47 13.17 21.33 -8.07
CA THR A 47 12.46 20.61 -7.00
C THR A 47 10.95 20.79 -7.16
N PHE A 48 10.21 19.67 -7.23
CA PHE A 48 8.76 19.65 -7.12
C PHE A 48 8.36 19.28 -5.69
N ILE A 49 7.45 20.05 -5.10
CA ILE A 49 6.77 19.70 -3.86
C ILE A 49 5.28 19.68 -4.19
N PHE A 50 4.64 18.55 -4.01
CA PHE A 50 3.21 18.46 -4.24
C PHE A 50 2.48 17.81 -3.05
N VAL A 51 1.28 18.28 -2.81
CA VAL A 51 0.36 17.73 -1.83
C VAL A 51 -0.68 16.92 -2.57
N THR A 52 -0.91 15.71 -2.11
CA THR A 52 -1.96 14.83 -2.67
C THR A 52 -2.54 13.95 -1.58
N HIS A 53 -3.79 13.55 -1.75
CA HIS A 53 -4.42 12.49 -0.97
C HIS A 53 -4.41 11.14 -1.73
N ASP A 54 -3.93 11.12 -2.97
CA ASP A 54 -3.80 9.90 -3.78
C ASP A 54 -2.45 9.23 -3.50
N GLN A 55 -2.51 8.03 -2.92
CA GLN A 55 -1.32 7.25 -2.56
C GLN A 55 -0.54 6.81 -3.81
N GLY A 56 -1.24 6.50 -4.91
CA GLY A 56 -0.62 6.12 -6.17
C GLY A 56 0.23 7.26 -6.74
N GLU A 57 -0.26 8.51 -6.67
CA GLU A 57 0.50 9.68 -7.06
C GLU A 57 1.76 9.85 -6.19
N ALA A 58 1.59 9.79 -4.86
CA ALA A 58 2.71 9.95 -3.94
C ALA A 58 3.80 8.89 -4.17
N LEU A 59 3.42 7.63 -4.37
CA LEU A 59 4.37 6.53 -4.55
C LEU A 59 5.04 6.52 -5.93
N SER A 60 4.32 6.92 -7.00
CA SER A 60 4.81 6.83 -8.37
C SER A 60 5.68 8.01 -8.80
N MET A 61 5.41 9.22 -8.28
CA MET A 61 6.04 10.45 -8.76
C MET A 61 7.18 10.95 -7.88
N SER A 62 7.16 10.65 -6.58
CA SER A 62 8.08 11.25 -5.60
C SER A 62 9.39 10.49 -5.47
N ASP A 63 10.46 11.21 -5.16
CA ASP A 63 11.72 10.65 -4.67
C ASP A 63 11.67 10.43 -3.15
N ARG A 64 10.90 11.27 -2.44
CA ARG A 64 10.60 11.17 -1.01
C ARG A 64 9.16 11.56 -0.75
N VAL A 65 8.53 10.89 0.19
CA VAL A 65 7.14 11.16 0.62
C VAL A 65 7.13 11.43 2.12
N ALA A 66 6.44 12.48 2.53
CA ALA A 66 6.13 12.78 3.92
C ALA A 66 4.66 12.44 4.21
N VAL A 67 4.42 11.54 5.15
CA VAL A 67 3.08 11.18 5.61
C VAL A 67 2.71 12.06 6.80
N PHE A 68 1.61 12.81 6.67
CA PHE A 68 1.10 13.69 7.71
C PHE A 68 -0.10 13.06 8.42
N ASN A 69 -0.14 13.21 9.74
CA ASN A 69 -1.26 12.83 10.58
C ASN A 69 -1.40 13.83 11.73
N ASN A 70 -2.59 14.36 11.97
CA ASN A 70 -2.89 15.27 13.07
C ASN A 70 -1.90 16.44 13.21
N GLY A 71 -1.47 17.04 12.08
CA GLY A 71 -0.55 18.17 12.06
C GLY A 71 0.93 17.82 12.30
N ARG A 72 1.27 16.52 12.34
CA ARG A 72 2.64 16.03 12.52
C ARG A 72 3.07 15.17 11.35
N ILE A 73 4.37 15.09 11.15
CA ILE A 73 4.97 14.15 10.18
C ILE A 73 5.21 12.83 10.90
N GLU A 74 4.52 11.78 10.45
CA GLU A 74 4.66 10.41 10.98
C GLU A 74 5.93 9.74 10.44
N GLN A 75 6.18 9.89 9.15
CA GLN A 75 7.33 9.30 8.49
C GLN A 75 7.68 10.08 7.22
N VAL A 76 8.98 10.20 6.93
CA VAL A 76 9.51 10.70 5.66
C VAL A 76 10.52 9.71 5.15
N ASP A 77 10.23 9.10 4.01
CA ASP A 77 11.11 8.10 3.39
C ASP A 77 10.93 8.05 1.87
N THR A 78 11.69 7.18 1.21
CA THR A 78 11.42 6.82 -0.19
C THR A 78 10.06 6.12 -0.30
N PRO A 79 9.37 6.19 -1.46
CA PRO A 79 8.13 5.46 -1.70
C PRO A 79 8.22 3.98 -1.32
N ARG A 80 9.32 3.32 -1.69
CA ARG A 80 9.57 1.92 -1.39
C ARG A 80 9.66 1.66 0.12
N ASP A 81 10.43 2.48 0.84
CA ASP A 81 10.61 2.26 2.28
C ASP A 81 9.34 2.58 3.07
N LEU A 82 8.56 3.58 2.67
CA LEU A 82 7.24 3.84 3.24
C LEU A 82 6.29 2.65 3.10
N TYR A 83 6.30 2.01 1.93
CA TYR A 83 5.46 0.86 1.67
C TYR A 83 5.94 -0.40 2.37
N MET A 84 7.24 -0.71 2.25
CA MET A 84 7.84 -1.96 2.75
C MET A 84 8.22 -1.93 4.23
N ARG A 85 8.44 -0.72 4.80
CA ARG A 85 8.92 -0.51 6.17
C ARG A 85 8.17 0.61 6.88
N PRO A 86 6.82 0.54 6.96
CA PRO A 86 6.05 1.51 7.71
C PRO A 86 6.47 1.49 9.18
N ARG A 87 6.51 2.65 9.82
CA ARG A 87 6.92 2.75 11.24
C ARG A 87 5.76 2.61 12.21
N THR A 88 4.56 3.06 11.82
CA THR A 88 3.39 3.04 12.68
C THR A 88 2.21 2.33 12.01
N PRO A 89 1.20 1.89 12.78
CA PRO A 89 -0.04 1.34 12.23
C PRO A 89 -0.73 2.31 11.27
N PHE A 90 -0.69 3.62 11.59
CA PHE A 90 -1.23 4.65 10.71
C PHE A 90 -0.57 4.64 9.33
N VAL A 91 0.78 4.70 9.27
CA VAL A 91 1.51 4.67 8.00
C VAL A 91 1.27 3.37 7.24
N ALA A 92 1.25 2.22 7.93
CA ALA A 92 0.99 0.92 7.32
C ALA A 92 -0.38 0.85 6.63
N GLY A 93 -1.42 1.42 7.26
CA GLY A 93 -2.78 1.48 6.72
C GLY A 93 -3.01 2.62 5.73
N PHE A 94 -2.28 3.73 5.87
CA PHE A 94 -2.40 4.89 4.98
C PHE A 94 -1.69 4.65 3.65
N VAL A 95 -0.51 4.01 3.65
CA VAL A 95 0.25 3.73 2.43
C VAL A 95 -0.05 2.31 1.94
N GLY A 96 -1.15 2.15 1.22
CA GLY A 96 -1.66 0.86 0.76
C GLY A 96 -2.45 0.09 1.83
N THR A 97 -2.93 -1.08 1.45
CA THR A 97 -3.62 -1.97 2.38
C THR A 97 -2.62 -2.80 3.20
N SER A 98 -2.87 -2.97 4.48
CA SER A 98 -2.05 -3.82 5.35
C SER A 98 -2.90 -4.57 6.38
N ASN A 99 -2.51 -5.79 6.71
CA ASN A 99 -2.98 -6.46 7.90
C ASN A 99 -2.14 -5.95 9.08
N VAL A 100 -2.78 -5.38 10.09
CA VAL A 100 -2.10 -4.96 11.31
C VAL A 100 -2.48 -5.93 12.42
N PHE A 101 -1.48 -6.60 12.97
CA PHE A 101 -1.62 -7.50 14.11
C PHE A 101 -1.25 -6.74 15.37
N ASP A 102 -2.18 -6.61 16.30
CA ASP A 102 -1.86 -6.14 17.65
C ASP A 102 -0.98 -7.16 18.39
N ALA A 103 -0.49 -6.79 19.56
CA ALA A 103 0.44 -7.63 20.32
C ALA A 103 -0.17 -8.99 20.69
N GLY A 104 -1.47 -9.05 20.98
CA GLY A 104 -2.18 -10.29 21.33
C GLY A 104 -2.28 -11.24 20.14
N LEU A 105 -2.70 -10.71 18.98
CA LEU A 105 -2.83 -11.48 17.76
C LEU A 105 -1.46 -11.95 17.24
N ALA A 106 -0.44 -11.07 17.27
CA ALA A 106 0.92 -11.40 16.86
C ALA A 106 1.52 -12.53 17.75
N GLN A 107 1.30 -12.46 19.05
CA GLN A 107 1.73 -13.51 19.97
C GLN A 107 1.01 -14.83 19.69
N THR A 108 -0.30 -14.79 19.49
CA THR A 108 -1.13 -16.01 19.26
C THR A 108 -0.81 -16.69 17.94
N LEU A 109 -0.71 -15.92 16.85
CA LEU A 109 -0.53 -16.48 15.51
C LEU A 109 0.93 -16.78 15.16
N CYS A 110 1.85 -15.96 15.64
CA CYS A 110 3.24 -15.97 15.18
C CYS A 110 4.26 -16.21 16.30
N GLY A 111 3.85 -16.17 17.58
CA GLY A 111 4.76 -16.22 18.72
C GLY A 111 5.67 -14.99 18.81
N MET A 112 5.24 -13.83 18.33
CA MET A 112 6.02 -12.60 18.23
C MET A 112 5.45 -11.54 19.16
N GLU A 113 6.33 -10.82 19.88
CA GLU A 113 5.95 -9.74 20.79
C GLU A 113 5.94 -8.38 20.08
N GLY A 114 4.83 -7.64 20.19
CA GLY A 114 4.67 -6.31 19.62
C GLY A 114 3.61 -6.23 18.51
N ILE A 115 3.52 -5.06 17.90
CA ILE A 115 2.58 -4.78 16.80
C ILE A 115 3.30 -5.00 15.48
N PHE A 116 2.65 -5.67 14.54
CA PHE A 116 3.23 -5.96 13.24
C PHE A 116 2.29 -5.62 12.10
N SER A 117 2.84 -5.26 10.95
CA SER A 117 2.12 -5.18 9.69
C SER A 117 2.55 -6.32 8.76
N LEU A 118 1.58 -6.80 7.97
CA LEU A 118 1.79 -7.78 6.92
C LEU A 118 1.01 -7.37 5.68
N ARG A 119 1.71 -7.22 4.56
CA ARG A 119 1.06 -6.88 3.30
C ARG A 119 0.24 -8.07 2.79
N PRO A 120 -1.00 -7.83 2.28
CA PRO A 120 -1.86 -8.88 1.77
C PRO A 120 -1.26 -9.73 0.65
N GLU A 121 -0.38 -9.15 -0.17
CA GLU A 121 0.32 -9.84 -1.27
C GLU A 121 1.45 -10.75 -0.81
N HIS A 122 1.88 -10.66 0.44
CA HIS A 122 2.87 -11.58 1.02
C HIS A 122 2.24 -12.86 1.57
N ILE A 123 0.92 -12.93 1.63
CA ILE A 123 0.19 -14.11 2.10
C ILE A 123 -0.06 -15.04 0.93
N ARG A 124 0.26 -16.32 1.11
CA ARG A 124 -0.03 -17.42 0.17
C ARG A 124 -1.20 -18.24 0.68
N LEU A 125 -1.95 -18.86 -0.22
CA LEU A 125 -3.04 -19.75 0.14
C LEU A 125 -2.71 -21.18 -0.24
N ASN A 126 -2.97 -22.10 0.71
CA ASN A 126 -2.73 -23.52 0.54
C ASN A 126 -1.28 -23.90 0.19
N GLU A 127 -0.33 -23.06 0.58
CA GLU A 127 1.10 -23.27 0.44
C GLU A 127 1.76 -23.34 1.84
N GLN A 128 2.98 -23.86 1.91
CA GLN A 128 3.75 -23.89 3.15
C GLN A 128 4.43 -22.54 3.42
N GLY A 129 4.56 -22.17 4.69
CA GLY A 129 5.22 -20.97 5.18
C GLY A 129 5.62 -21.10 6.64
N ASP A 130 6.38 -20.13 7.17
CA ASP A 130 6.81 -20.13 8.57
C ASP A 130 5.65 -19.97 9.55
N VAL A 131 4.63 -19.23 9.13
CA VAL A 131 3.36 -19.05 9.84
C VAL A 131 2.26 -19.61 8.98
N GLN A 132 1.35 -20.40 9.57
CA GLN A 132 0.19 -20.96 8.91
C GLN A 132 -1.03 -20.78 9.78
N VAL A 133 -2.09 -20.24 9.22
CA VAL A 133 -3.36 -20.06 9.92
C VAL A 133 -4.52 -20.49 9.05
N GLN A 134 -5.47 -21.19 9.64
CA GLN A 134 -6.72 -21.53 8.96
C GLN A 134 -7.68 -20.36 9.05
N GLY A 135 -8.29 -20.01 7.91
CA GLY A 135 -9.34 -18.99 7.84
C GLY A 135 -10.50 -19.46 6.96
N VAL A 136 -11.66 -18.86 7.19
CA VAL A 136 -12.85 -19.07 6.36
C VAL A 136 -13.04 -17.85 5.46
N VAL A 137 -13.13 -18.08 4.17
CA VAL A 137 -13.35 -17.03 3.16
C VAL A 137 -14.68 -16.36 3.42
N GLN A 138 -14.67 -15.04 3.64
CA GLN A 138 -15.88 -14.22 3.81
C GLN A 138 -16.26 -13.54 2.50
N ALA A 139 -15.28 -13.05 1.75
CA ALA A 139 -15.49 -12.36 0.49
C ALA A 139 -14.36 -12.63 -0.50
N VAL A 140 -14.69 -12.61 -1.78
CA VAL A 140 -13.75 -12.68 -2.90
C VAL A 140 -14.06 -11.51 -3.83
N GLN A 141 -13.05 -10.69 -4.15
CA GLN A 141 -13.16 -9.52 -5.02
C GLN A 141 -12.14 -9.62 -6.16
N TYR A 142 -12.65 -9.82 -7.37
CA TYR A 142 -11.82 -9.76 -8.57
C TYR A 142 -11.58 -8.30 -8.99
N GLN A 143 -10.31 -7.90 -9.11
CA GLN A 143 -9.89 -6.53 -9.43
C GLN A 143 -9.05 -6.46 -10.73
N GLY A 144 -9.27 -7.39 -11.65
CA GLY A 144 -8.48 -7.49 -12.88
C GLY A 144 -7.08 -8.05 -12.62
N ALA A 145 -6.09 -7.20 -12.36
CA ALA A 145 -4.71 -7.63 -12.13
C ALA A 145 -4.49 -8.47 -10.86
N ALA A 146 -5.38 -8.35 -9.89
CA ALA A 146 -5.32 -9.12 -8.64
C ALA A 146 -6.71 -9.55 -8.18
N THR A 147 -6.77 -10.60 -7.36
CA THR A 147 -7.96 -11.01 -6.61
C THR A 147 -7.69 -10.80 -5.13
N ARG A 148 -8.60 -10.13 -4.44
CA ARG A 148 -8.57 -9.92 -2.99
C ARG A 148 -9.54 -10.85 -2.30
N LEU A 149 -9.12 -11.41 -1.16
CA LEU A 149 -9.95 -12.22 -0.27
C LEU A 149 -9.95 -11.60 1.13
N GLU A 150 -11.10 -11.67 1.78
CA GLU A 150 -11.22 -11.43 3.22
C GLU A 150 -11.42 -12.80 3.89
N LEU A 151 -10.53 -13.17 4.78
CA LEU A 151 -10.63 -14.38 5.60
C LEU A 151 -11.02 -14.00 7.02
N LYS A 152 -11.87 -14.81 7.65
CA LYS A 152 -12.16 -14.76 9.08
C LYS A 152 -11.38 -15.87 9.78
N LEU A 153 -10.56 -15.50 10.75
CA LEU A 153 -9.79 -16.41 11.57
C LEU A 153 -10.65 -16.98 12.73
N ALA A 154 -10.14 -17.99 13.42
CA ALA A 154 -10.86 -18.68 14.49
C ALA A 154 -11.21 -17.77 15.68
N ASP A 155 -10.38 -16.80 15.99
CA ASP A 155 -10.58 -15.76 17.03
C ASP A 155 -11.50 -14.64 16.57
N GLY A 156 -11.97 -14.65 15.33
CA GLY A 156 -12.81 -13.62 14.72
C GLY A 156 -12.05 -12.51 14.02
N ALA A 157 -10.71 -12.48 14.09
CA ALA A 157 -9.90 -11.52 13.38
C ALA A 157 -10.06 -11.65 11.86
N LYS A 158 -9.87 -10.53 11.15
CA LYS A 158 -9.90 -10.48 9.69
C LYS A 158 -8.49 -10.52 9.14
N LEU A 159 -8.30 -11.29 8.08
CA LEU A 159 -7.05 -11.34 7.32
C LEU A 159 -7.35 -11.06 5.85
N LEU A 160 -6.72 -10.02 5.32
CA LEU A 160 -6.80 -9.66 3.90
C LEU A 160 -5.68 -10.35 3.13
N VAL A 161 -6.02 -10.98 2.02
CA VAL A 161 -5.08 -11.62 1.11
C VAL A 161 -5.24 -11.00 -0.27
N SER A 162 -4.14 -10.77 -0.97
CA SER A 162 -4.15 -10.27 -2.34
C SER A 162 -3.22 -11.12 -3.19
N GLN A 163 -3.73 -11.70 -4.27
CA GLN A 163 -2.92 -12.49 -5.18
C GLN A 163 -3.08 -11.98 -6.61
N ALA A 164 -1.96 -11.91 -7.33
CA ALA A 164 -1.96 -11.48 -8.72
C ALA A 164 -2.59 -12.56 -9.63
N ASN A 165 -3.38 -12.11 -10.59
CA ASN A 165 -4.03 -12.97 -11.58
C ASN A 165 -3.12 -13.15 -12.80
N PHE A 166 -2.24 -14.14 -12.77
CA PHE A 166 -1.31 -14.40 -13.89
C PHE A 166 -1.90 -15.27 -15.01
N SER A 167 -2.94 -16.07 -14.71
CA SER A 167 -3.61 -16.94 -15.67
C SER A 167 -4.95 -17.42 -15.12
N ASP A 168 -5.77 -18.03 -15.98
CA ASP A 168 -7.03 -18.69 -15.58
C ASP A 168 -6.83 -19.87 -14.61
N ALA A 169 -5.61 -20.41 -14.53
CA ALA A 169 -5.19 -21.43 -13.56
C ALA A 169 -4.66 -20.82 -12.24
N SER A 170 -5.16 -19.64 -11.84
CA SER A 170 -4.83 -19.03 -10.56
C SER A 170 -5.10 -20.00 -9.40
N PRO A 171 -4.25 -20.06 -8.35
CA PRO A 171 -4.51 -20.78 -7.11
C PRO A 171 -5.85 -20.42 -6.45
N LEU A 172 -6.43 -19.28 -6.86
CA LEU A 172 -7.74 -18.79 -6.40
C LEU A 172 -8.92 -19.29 -7.23
N SER A 173 -8.67 -20.03 -8.35
CA SER A 173 -9.72 -20.60 -9.17
C SER A 173 -10.54 -21.60 -8.34
N GLY A 174 -11.83 -21.30 -8.15
CA GLY A 174 -12.74 -22.14 -7.37
C GLY A 174 -12.81 -21.81 -5.88
N ILE A 175 -12.09 -20.84 -5.36
CA ILE A 175 -12.26 -20.37 -3.98
C ILE A 175 -13.55 -19.55 -3.89
N ALA A 176 -14.43 -19.92 -2.95
CA ALA A 176 -15.72 -19.30 -2.74
C ALA A 176 -15.94 -18.93 -1.26
N PRO A 177 -16.82 -17.95 -0.97
CA PRO A 177 -17.23 -17.65 0.39
C PRO A 177 -17.74 -18.90 1.13
N GLY A 178 -17.38 -19.02 2.40
CA GLY A 178 -17.67 -20.18 3.26
C GLY A 178 -16.60 -21.29 3.22
N GLN A 179 -15.70 -21.28 2.28
CA GLN A 179 -14.64 -22.27 2.17
C GLN A 179 -13.53 -22.03 3.20
N ALA A 180 -13.05 -23.08 3.86
CA ALA A 180 -11.86 -23.04 4.69
C ALA A 180 -10.61 -23.12 3.82
N VAL A 181 -9.65 -22.25 4.08
CA VAL A 181 -8.35 -22.18 3.39
C VAL A 181 -7.23 -22.04 4.41
N MET A 182 -6.03 -22.48 4.04
CA MET A 182 -4.82 -22.26 4.82
C MET A 182 -4.10 -21.04 4.26
N ALA A 183 -3.96 -19.97 5.06
CA ALA A 183 -3.13 -18.82 4.76
C ALA A 183 -1.74 -19.01 5.37
N SER A 184 -0.70 -18.67 4.61
CA SER A 184 0.69 -18.82 5.06
C SER A 184 1.55 -17.64 4.62
N TRP A 185 2.61 -17.35 5.38
CA TRP A 185 3.60 -16.31 5.07
C TRP A 185 4.93 -16.56 5.75
N SER A 186 5.99 -15.89 5.28
CA SER A 186 7.28 -15.87 5.96
C SER A 186 7.27 -14.87 7.13
N ARG A 187 7.90 -15.21 8.25
CA ARG A 187 8.07 -14.27 9.38
C ARG A 187 8.81 -13.01 8.97
N GLU A 188 9.72 -13.09 8.02
CA GLU A 188 10.45 -11.92 7.50
C GLU A 188 9.55 -10.90 6.79
N ALA A 189 8.37 -11.33 6.31
CA ALA A 189 7.39 -10.44 5.70
C ALA A 189 6.62 -9.59 6.72
N MET A 190 6.73 -9.92 8.01
CA MET A 190 6.11 -9.18 9.11
C MET A 190 7.02 -8.05 9.56
N ILE A 191 6.54 -6.83 9.41
CA ILE A 191 7.28 -5.61 9.77
C ILE A 191 6.81 -5.14 11.13
N ARG A 192 7.74 -5.04 12.09
CA ARG A 192 7.44 -4.52 13.42
C ARG A 192 7.11 -3.03 13.35
N LEU A 193 6.02 -2.65 13.99
CA LEU A 193 5.56 -1.27 14.09
C LEU A 193 5.86 -0.70 15.48
N HIS A 194 6.00 0.61 15.55
CA HIS A 194 6.04 1.34 16.81
C HIS A 194 4.60 1.72 17.21
N GLU A 195 4.35 1.78 18.51
CA GLU A 195 3.09 2.35 19.03
C GLU A 195 2.95 3.82 18.59
N GLU A 196 1.74 4.22 18.28
CA GLU A 196 1.42 5.62 18.00
C GLU A 196 1.67 6.45 19.28
N ARG A 197 2.41 7.55 19.14
CA ARG A 197 2.71 8.47 20.25
C ARG A 197 1.64 9.53 20.41
#